data_921289cc5edab1a4dd0f30ec8e3a74ac
#
_entry.id   921289cc5edab1a4dd0f30ec8e3a74ac
#
_cell.length_a   1.000
_cell.length_b   1.000
_cell.length_c   1.000
_cell.angle_alpha   90.00
_cell.angle_beta   90.00
_cell.angle_gamma   90.00
#
_symmetry.space_group_name_H-M   'P 1'
#
loop_
_entity.id
_entity.type
_entity.pdbx_description
1 polymer ?
#
loop_
_entity_poly.entity_id
_entity_poly.type
_entity_poly.pdbx_seq_one_letter_code
_entity_poly.pdbx_strand_id
1 'polypeptide(L)'
;MRDWPRGVIPFGGDYNPEQWPREVWREDIGSMRRAGVTFVSLGIFAWSWLEPADGSYDFEWLDEAMGLLADADIAVDLATATASPPMWLAQAHPEIAPIDHDGQRLWPGSRQAWCPSSATFTAYATRLTEAMARRYHDHPALAMWHISNECGCHNTPCYCDTCATGFRDWLRERYRTLDDLNQA
;
A
#
# COMPACT_ATOMS: atom_id res chain seq x y z
N MET A 1 -13.67 -7.47 -11.82
CA MET A 1 -13.21 -6.07 -11.80
C MET A 1 -14.16 -5.24 -12.64
N ARG A 2 -14.62 -4.11 -12.11
CA ARG A 2 -15.57 -3.20 -12.76
C ARG A 2 -14.90 -2.56 -13.99
N ASP A 3 -15.67 -2.40 -15.07
CA ASP A 3 -15.18 -1.64 -16.23
C ASP A 3 -14.93 -0.17 -15.85
N TRP A 4 -13.80 0.37 -16.29
CA TRP A 4 -13.49 1.79 -16.11
C TRP A 4 -14.52 2.64 -16.85
N PRO A 5 -15.15 3.65 -16.21
CA PRO A 5 -16.14 4.49 -16.85
C PRO A 5 -15.51 5.29 -18.00
N ARG A 6 -15.79 4.88 -19.25
CA ARG A 6 -15.30 5.57 -20.45
C ARG A 6 -16.09 6.85 -20.71
N GLY A 7 -15.37 7.94 -20.96
CA GLY A 7 -16.00 9.21 -21.32
C GLY A 7 -16.43 10.11 -20.17
N VAL A 8 -16.13 9.73 -18.93
CA VAL A 8 -16.32 10.55 -17.71
C VAL A 8 -15.02 10.63 -16.94
N ILE A 9 -14.74 11.76 -16.34
CA ILE A 9 -13.63 11.89 -15.38
C ILE A 9 -14.16 11.41 -14.04
N PRO A 10 -13.58 10.32 -13.46
CA PRO A 10 -13.92 9.91 -12.09
C PRO A 10 -13.59 11.03 -11.10
N PHE A 11 -14.47 11.23 -10.14
CA PHE A 11 -14.32 12.29 -9.14
C PHE A 11 -14.43 11.69 -7.74
N GLY A 12 -13.46 11.99 -6.87
CA GLY A 12 -13.41 11.53 -5.50
C GLY A 12 -12.06 11.77 -4.85
N GLY A 13 -11.74 10.97 -3.84
CA GLY A 13 -10.49 11.08 -3.09
C GLY A 13 -10.28 9.85 -2.20
N ASP A 14 -9.34 9.95 -1.26
CA ASP A 14 -9.09 8.89 -0.30
C ASP A 14 -10.23 8.78 0.70
N TYR A 15 -10.63 7.54 0.99
CA TYR A 15 -11.61 7.21 2.01
C TYR A 15 -11.03 6.18 2.98
N ASN A 16 -11.00 6.55 4.27
CA ASN A 16 -10.40 5.75 5.32
C ASN A 16 -11.47 5.42 6.39
N PRO A 17 -12.46 4.56 6.07
CA PRO A 17 -13.55 4.24 6.99
C PRO A 17 -13.05 3.56 8.28
N GLU A 18 -11.92 2.84 8.22
CA GLU A 18 -11.31 2.17 9.37
C GLU A 18 -10.91 3.13 10.51
N GLN A 19 -10.84 4.44 10.23
CA GLN A 19 -10.53 5.47 11.23
C GLN A 19 -11.78 6.00 11.96
N TRP A 20 -12.96 5.57 11.56
CA TRP A 20 -14.23 6.09 12.05
C TRP A 20 -15.15 4.96 12.55
N PRO A 21 -16.09 5.25 13.47
CA PRO A 21 -17.10 4.28 13.87
C PRO A 21 -17.96 3.84 12.67
N ARG A 22 -18.32 2.56 12.63
CA ARG A 22 -19.08 1.97 11.50
C ARG A 22 -20.44 2.65 11.26
N GLU A 23 -21.02 3.24 12.29
CA GLU A 23 -22.30 3.94 12.23
C GLU A 23 -22.28 5.14 11.28
N VAL A 24 -21.11 5.81 11.12
CA VAL A 24 -20.99 6.99 10.24
C VAL A 24 -20.76 6.63 8.77
N TRP A 25 -20.35 5.42 8.45
CA TRP A 25 -19.98 5.05 7.07
C TRP A 25 -21.13 5.25 6.07
N ARG A 26 -22.37 4.93 6.47
CA ARG A 26 -23.56 5.13 5.61
C ARG A 26 -23.85 6.61 5.39
N GLU A 27 -23.62 7.45 6.38
CA GLU A 27 -23.77 8.89 6.26
C GLU A 27 -22.69 9.49 5.35
N ASP A 28 -21.45 9.04 5.50
CA ASP A 28 -20.31 9.43 4.64
C ASP A 28 -20.61 9.12 3.18
N ILE A 29 -21.01 7.88 2.89
CA ILE A 29 -21.34 7.44 1.52
C ILE A 29 -22.53 8.21 0.97
N GLY A 30 -23.54 8.50 1.80
CA GLY A 30 -24.66 9.37 1.44
C GLY A 30 -24.19 10.77 1.08
N SER A 31 -23.22 11.31 1.82
CA SER A 31 -22.62 12.63 1.54
C SER A 31 -21.78 12.62 0.27
N MET A 32 -20.98 11.57 0.04
CA MET A 32 -20.24 11.36 -1.20
C MET A 32 -21.15 11.36 -2.42
N ARG A 33 -22.28 10.63 -2.37
CA ARG A 33 -23.25 10.60 -3.46
C ARG A 33 -23.84 11.99 -3.73
N ARG A 34 -24.22 12.74 -2.70
CA ARG A 34 -24.72 14.12 -2.86
C ARG A 34 -23.68 15.06 -3.46
N ALA A 35 -22.40 14.84 -3.15
CA ALA A 35 -21.28 15.59 -3.72
C ALA A 35 -20.90 15.15 -5.14
N GLY A 36 -21.51 14.10 -5.67
CA GLY A 36 -21.20 13.56 -7.00
C GLY A 36 -19.92 12.72 -7.06
N VAL A 37 -19.47 12.19 -5.91
CA VAL A 37 -18.33 11.26 -5.86
C VAL A 37 -18.68 9.97 -6.60
N THR A 38 -17.81 9.55 -7.49
CA THR A 38 -17.97 8.34 -8.32
C THR A 38 -16.85 7.33 -8.11
N PHE A 39 -15.79 7.72 -7.38
CA PHE A 39 -14.56 6.93 -7.24
C PHE A 39 -13.85 7.29 -5.93
N VAL A 40 -13.32 6.29 -5.22
CA VAL A 40 -12.52 6.49 -3.99
C VAL A 40 -11.33 5.55 -3.95
N SER A 41 -10.21 6.00 -3.38
CA SER A 41 -9.11 5.13 -2.97
C SER A 41 -9.38 4.62 -1.55
N LEU A 42 -9.23 3.30 -1.31
CA LEU A 42 -9.62 2.65 -0.07
C LEU A 42 -8.49 1.80 0.51
N GLY A 43 -8.27 1.90 1.82
CA GLY A 43 -7.40 1.01 2.57
C GLY A 43 -5.90 1.25 2.39
N ILE A 44 -5.45 2.45 1.99
CA ILE A 44 -4.05 2.76 1.63
C ILE A 44 -3.07 2.42 2.76
N PHE A 45 -3.45 2.67 4.01
CA PHE A 45 -2.60 2.48 5.19
C PHE A 45 -3.15 1.42 6.16
N ALA A 46 -4.06 0.57 5.70
CA ALA A 46 -4.86 -0.30 6.55
C ALA A 46 -4.21 -1.67 6.87
N TRP A 47 -2.91 -1.89 6.61
CA TRP A 47 -2.29 -3.20 6.83
C TRP A 47 -2.52 -3.74 8.25
N SER A 48 -2.32 -2.90 9.29
CA SER A 48 -2.54 -3.31 10.68
C SER A 48 -3.98 -3.72 11.00
N TRP A 49 -4.95 -3.18 10.26
CA TRP A 49 -6.37 -3.56 10.37
C TRP A 49 -6.69 -4.85 9.63
N LEU A 50 -6.04 -5.06 8.48
CA LEU A 50 -6.22 -6.24 7.63
C LEU A 50 -5.49 -7.48 8.18
N GLU A 51 -4.36 -7.27 8.85
CA GLU A 51 -3.53 -8.32 9.44
C GLU A 51 -3.05 -7.86 10.84
N PRO A 52 -3.93 -7.95 11.86
CA PRO A 52 -3.62 -7.51 13.23
C PRO A 52 -2.52 -8.32 13.92
N ALA A 53 -2.26 -9.55 13.45
CA ALA A 53 -1.15 -10.39 13.87
C ALA A 53 -0.69 -11.24 12.69
N ASP A 54 0.54 -11.73 12.73
CA ASP A 54 1.16 -12.52 11.67
C ASP A 54 0.25 -13.68 11.19
N GLY A 55 -0.14 -13.63 9.92
CA GLY A 55 -1.01 -14.62 9.29
C GLY A 55 -2.48 -14.60 9.75
N SER A 56 -2.86 -13.70 10.63
CA SER A 56 -4.24 -13.53 11.09
C SER A 56 -4.91 -12.39 10.35
N TYR A 57 -5.76 -12.71 9.39
CA TYR A 57 -6.44 -11.71 8.58
C TYR A 57 -7.84 -11.38 9.11
N ASP A 58 -8.17 -10.09 9.12
CA ASP A 58 -9.50 -9.56 9.37
C ASP A 58 -9.95 -8.67 8.20
N PHE A 59 -10.80 -9.21 7.36
CA PHE A 59 -11.37 -8.50 6.21
C PHE A 59 -12.80 -8.01 6.43
N GLU A 60 -13.39 -8.24 7.61
CA GLU A 60 -14.81 -7.95 7.85
C GLU A 60 -15.17 -6.49 7.57
N TRP A 61 -14.38 -5.56 8.10
CA TRP A 61 -14.59 -4.13 7.90
C TRP A 61 -14.45 -3.72 6.42
N LEU A 62 -13.49 -4.32 5.71
CA LEU A 62 -13.25 -4.01 4.30
C LEU A 62 -14.36 -4.59 3.41
N ASP A 63 -14.85 -5.79 3.73
CA ASP A 63 -16.01 -6.38 3.05
C ASP A 63 -17.23 -5.48 3.16
N GLU A 64 -17.52 -4.96 4.36
CA GLU A 64 -18.63 -4.05 4.59
C GLU A 64 -18.46 -2.73 3.83
N ALA A 65 -17.27 -2.10 3.92
CA ALA A 65 -16.99 -0.84 3.22
C ALA A 65 -17.12 -1.01 1.69
N MET A 66 -16.54 -2.08 1.13
CA MET A 66 -16.63 -2.39 -0.29
C MET A 66 -18.07 -2.65 -0.73
N GLY A 67 -18.86 -3.36 0.10
CA GLY A 67 -20.28 -3.60 -0.16
C GLY A 67 -21.10 -2.30 -0.20
N LEU A 68 -20.90 -1.43 0.78
CA LEU A 68 -21.58 -0.13 0.85
C LEU A 68 -21.24 0.78 -0.34
N LEU A 69 -19.99 0.78 -0.79
CA LEU A 69 -19.55 1.54 -1.97
C LEU A 69 -20.14 0.95 -3.25
N ALA A 70 -20.22 -0.38 -3.37
CA ALA A 70 -20.87 -1.04 -4.49
C ALA A 70 -22.37 -0.68 -4.59
N ASP A 71 -23.09 -0.73 -3.46
CA ASP A 71 -24.51 -0.38 -3.37
C ASP A 71 -24.76 1.12 -3.73
N ALA A 72 -23.77 1.95 -3.50
CA ALA A 72 -23.81 3.37 -3.83
C ALA A 72 -23.36 3.70 -5.26
N ASP A 73 -22.96 2.70 -6.06
CA ASP A 73 -22.39 2.84 -7.39
C ASP A 73 -21.08 3.65 -7.42
N ILE A 74 -20.32 3.64 -6.31
CA ILE A 74 -19.01 4.27 -6.21
C ILE A 74 -17.94 3.23 -6.53
N ALA A 75 -17.09 3.52 -7.51
CA ALA A 75 -15.98 2.66 -7.89
C ALA A 75 -14.82 2.78 -6.89
N VAL A 76 -14.04 1.71 -6.73
CA VAL A 76 -12.95 1.64 -5.77
C VAL A 76 -11.61 1.39 -6.44
N ASP A 77 -10.64 2.22 -6.08
CA ASP A 77 -9.21 1.99 -6.19
C ASP A 77 -8.75 1.33 -4.89
N LEU A 78 -8.67 -0.01 -4.88
CA LEU A 78 -8.35 -0.75 -3.67
C LEU A 78 -6.84 -0.84 -3.48
N ALA A 79 -6.36 -0.30 -2.37
CA ALA A 79 -4.94 -0.32 -2.06
C ALA A 79 -4.48 -1.69 -1.56
N THR A 80 -3.23 -2.04 -1.87
CA THR A 80 -2.56 -3.22 -1.30
C THR A 80 -2.22 -3.06 0.18
N ALA A 81 -2.46 -1.87 0.75
CA ALA A 81 -2.17 -1.47 2.13
C ALA A 81 -0.69 -1.54 2.55
N THR A 82 0.21 -1.86 1.61
CA THR A 82 1.62 -2.16 1.89
C THR A 82 2.49 -0.94 2.19
N ALA A 83 1.94 0.27 2.09
CA ALA A 83 2.65 1.51 2.39
C ALA A 83 2.98 1.69 3.88
N SER A 84 2.25 1.05 4.78
CA SER A 84 2.45 1.14 6.24
C SER A 84 2.54 -0.25 6.86
N PRO A 85 3.75 -0.82 6.99
CA PRO A 85 3.94 -2.09 7.68
C PRO A 85 3.38 -2.04 9.10
N PRO A 86 2.72 -3.10 9.59
CA PRO A 86 2.19 -3.14 10.95
C PRO A 86 3.32 -3.22 11.97
N MET A 87 3.05 -2.72 13.19
CA MET A 87 4.04 -2.69 14.27
C MET A 87 4.55 -4.06 14.65
N TRP A 88 3.70 -5.10 14.59
CA TRP A 88 4.13 -6.47 14.90
C TRP A 88 5.21 -6.96 13.90
N LEU A 89 5.11 -6.58 12.62
CA LEU A 89 6.11 -6.92 11.60
C LEU A 89 7.44 -6.20 11.87
N ALA A 90 7.38 -4.91 12.19
CA ALA A 90 8.58 -4.14 12.51
C ALA A 90 9.27 -4.62 13.81
N GLN A 91 8.50 -5.12 14.77
CA GLN A 91 9.02 -5.70 16.02
C GLN A 91 9.65 -7.08 15.81
N ALA A 92 8.99 -7.93 15.01
CA ALA A 92 9.50 -9.27 14.70
C ALA A 92 10.72 -9.23 13.76
N HIS A 93 10.75 -8.24 12.86
CA HIS A 93 11.74 -8.10 11.79
C HIS A 93 12.31 -6.68 11.74
N PRO A 94 13.06 -6.24 12.75
CA PRO A 94 13.62 -4.89 12.79
C PRO A 94 14.56 -4.57 11.61
N GLU A 95 15.06 -5.59 10.92
CA GLU A 95 15.91 -5.44 9.73
C GLU A 95 15.14 -4.88 8.51
N ILE A 96 13.81 -4.88 8.53
CA ILE A 96 13.04 -4.24 7.45
C ILE A 96 13.12 -2.71 7.49
N ALA A 97 13.47 -2.12 8.63
CA ALA A 97 13.55 -0.67 8.77
C ALA A 97 14.73 -0.10 7.98
N PRO A 98 14.56 1.02 7.28
CA PRO A 98 15.63 1.65 6.53
C PRO A 98 16.71 2.22 7.46
N ILE A 99 17.92 2.34 6.94
CA ILE A 99 19.06 2.97 7.62
C ILE A 99 19.40 4.26 6.85
N ASP A 100 19.49 5.37 7.55
CA ASP A 100 19.86 6.67 6.97
C ASP A 100 21.36 6.80 6.67
N HIS A 101 21.76 7.94 6.15
CA HIS A 101 23.15 8.23 5.79
C HIS A 101 24.11 8.33 6.99
N ASP A 102 23.57 8.55 8.21
CA ASP A 102 24.33 8.56 9.46
C ASP A 102 24.44 7.17 10.10
N GLY A 103 23.90 6.14 9.45
CA GLY A 103 23.88 4.77 9.94
C GLY A 103 22.80 4.52 10.99
N GLN A 104 21.85 5.44 11.14
CA GLN A 104 20.77 5.30 12.11
C GLN A 104 19.56 4.58 11.50
N ARG A 105 19.00 3.65 12.27
CA ARG A 105 17.79 2.95 11.88
C ARG A 105 16.57 3.84 12.06
N LEU A 106 15.79 3.99 11.00
CA LEU A 106 14.53 4.72 11.05
C LEU A 106 13.43 3.81 11.60
N TRP A 107 12.89 4.18 12.75
CA TRP A 107 11.81 3.41 13.38
C TRP A 107 10.46 3.67 12.71
N PRO A 108 9.54 2.68 12.75
CA PRO A 108 8.17 2.88 12.29
C PRO A 108 7.50 4.01 13.07
N GLY A 109 6.72 4.80 12.40
CA GLY A 109 6.03 5.97 12.99
C GLY A 109 5.55 6.91 11.90
N SER A 110 5.98 6.66 10.67
CA SER A 110 5.51 7.33 9.47
C SER A 110 5.24 6.32 8.36
N ARG A 111 4.69 6.80 7.27
CA ARG A 111 4.50 6.03 6.04
C ARG A 111 5.84 5.52 5.51
N GLN A 112 5.80 4.35 4.88
CA GLN A 112 6.93 3.82 4.10
C GLN A 112 8.24 3.61 4.90
N ALA A 113 8.13 3.33 6.19
CA ALA A 113 9.28 3.03 7.05
C ALA A 113 9.80 1.60 6.81
N TRP A 114 10.16 1.28 5.57
CA TRP A 114 10.69 -0.03 5.17
C TRP A 114 11.78 0.11 4.11
N CYS A 115 12.76 -0.80 4.18
CA CYS A 115 13.85 -0.89 3.22
C CYS A 115 13.33 -1.46 1.89
N PRO A 116 13.49 -0.76 0.74
CA PRO A 116 13.00 -1.22 -0.55
C PRO A 116 13.65 -2.52 -1.05
N SER A 117 14.83 -2.86 -0.52
CA SER A 117 15.57 -4.07 -0.87
C SER A 117 15.34 -5.22 0.14
N SER A 118 14.45 -5.06 1.13
CA SER A 118 14.18 -6.09 2.13
C SER A 118 13.37 -7.24 1.54
N ALA A 119 13.99 -8.42 1.45
CA ALA A 119 13.30 -9.65 1.05
C ALA A 119 12.20 -10.03 2.05
N THR A 120 12.43 -9.79 3.35
CA THR A 120 11.45 -10.02 4.41
C THR A 120 10.20 -9.16 4.19
N PHE A 121 10.36 -7.83 4.02
CA PHE A 121 9.24 -6.94 3.75
C PHE A 121 8.49 -7.39 2.47
N THR A 122 9.20 -7.67 1.39
CA THR A 122 8.61 -8.11 0.13
C THR A 122 7.78 -9.39 0.30
N ALA A 123 8.27 -10.38 1.05
CA ALA A 123 7.55 -11.62 1.30
C ALA A 123 6.22 -11.38 2.05
N TYR A 124 6.22 -10.55 3.10
CA TYR A 124 5.01 -10.23 3.87
C TYR A 124 4.04 -9.37 3.06
N ALA A 125 4.52 -8.36 2.35
CA ALA A 125 3.71 -7.51 1.48
C ALA A 125 3.04 -8.31 0.35
N THR A 126 3.78 -9.24 -0.26
CA THR A 126 3.24 -10.15 -1.29
C THR A 126 2.15 -11.04 -0.71
N ARG A 127 2.36 -11.62 0.47
CA ARG A 127 1.38 -12.49 1.14
C ARG A 127 0.05 -11.77 1.40
N LEU A 128 0.09 -10.55 1.95
CA LEU A 128 -1.10 -9.73 2.14
C LEU A 128 -1.78 -9.42 0.80
N THR A 129 -1.00 -8.95 -0.18
CA THR A 129 -1.51 -8.59 -1.50
C THR A 129 -2.20 -9.77 -2.18
N GLU A 130 -1.63 -10.98 -2.09
CA GLU A 130 -2.25 -12.19 -2.62
C GLU A 130 -3.57 -12.52 -1.91
N ALA A 131 -3.63 -12.40 -0.58
CA ALA A 131 -4.85 -12.64 0.18
C ALA A 131 -5.97 -11.67 -0.24
N MET A 132 -5.65 -10.39 -0.38
CA MET A 132 -6.57 -9.36 -0.85
C MET A 132 -7.00 -9.61 -2.30
N ALA A 133 -6.06 -9.90 -3.20
CA ALA A 133 -6.35 -10.15 -4.60
C ALA A 133 -7.29 -11.36 -4.77
N ARG A 134 -7.04 -12.46 -4.05
CA ARG A 134 -7.93 -13.64 -4.08
C ARG A 134 -9.34 -13.32 -3.60
N ARG A 135 -9.50 -12.42 -2.62
CA ARG A 135 -10.79 -12.07 -2.05
C ARG A 135 -11.58 -11.09 -2.91
N TYR A 136 -10.90 -10.07 -3.49
CA TYR A 136 -11.60 -8.92 -4.09
C TYR A 136 -11.51 -8.81 -5.61
N HIS A 137 -10.78 -9.70 -6.31
CA HIS A 137 -10.58 -9.58 -7.77
C HIS A 137 -11.87 -9.46 -8.59
N ASP A 138 -12.95 -10.07 -8.14
CA ASP A 138 -14.28 -10.03 -8.82
C ASP A 138 -15.28 -9.12 -8.11
N HIS A 139 -14.85 -8.34 -7.11
CA HIS A 139 -15.79 -7.48 -6.38
C HIS A 139 -16.39 -6.40 -7.28
N PRO A 140 -17.72 -6.16 -7.23
CA PRO A 140 -18.40 -5.24 -8.16
C PRO A 140 -17.97 -3.77 -8.02
N ALA A 141 -17.48 -3.32 -6.87
CA ALA A 141 -16.94 -1.99 -6.70
C ALA A 141 -15.50 -1.84 -7.23
N LEU A 142 -14.73 -2.93 -7.32
CA LEU A 142 -13.31 -2.87 -7.68
C LEU A 142 -13.12 -2.40 -9.13
N ALA A 143 -12.49 -1.23 -9.32
CA ALA A 143 -12.15 -0.68 -10.62
C ALA A 143 -10.66 -0.75 -10.93
N MET A 144 -9.81 -0.58 -9.92
CA MET A 144 -8.35 -0.67 -10.05
C MET A 144 -7.68 -1.02 -8.73
N TRP A 145 -6.38 -1.33 -8.79
CA TRP A 145 -5.52 -1.58 -7.64
C TRP A 145 -4.54 -0.43 -7.44
N HIS A 146 -4.50 0.10 -6.23
CA HIS A 146 -3.52 1.07 -5.77
C HIS A 146 -2.29 0.33 -5.22
N ILE A 147 -1.26 0.21 -6.04
CA ILE A 147 -0.05 -0.53 -5.68
C ILE A 147 0.85 0.35 -4.83
N SER A 148 0.88 0.09 -3.51
CA SER A 148 1.59 0.90 -2.53
C SER A 148 1.10 2.36 -2.53
N ASN A 149 1.84 3.31 -1.96
CA ASN A 149 1.48 4.72 -1.98
C ASN A 149 2.74 5.58 -2.02
N GLU A 150 2.72 6.64 -2.83
CA GLU A 150 3.74 7.71 -2.85
C GLU A 150 5.19 7.19 -2.80
N CYS A 151 5.54 6.21 -3.64
CA CYS A 151 6.88 5.65 -3.68
C CYS A 151 7.94 6.75 -3.80
N GLY A 152 8.88 6.82 -2.84
CA GLY A 152 9.92 7.84 -2.76
C GLY A 152 9.50 9.12 -2.02
N CYS A 153 8.23 9.29 -1.66
CA CYS A 153 7.77 10.38 -0.78
C CYS A 153 8.00 9.97 0.67
N HIS A 154 8.54 10.87 1.48
CA HIS A 154 8.93 10.64 2.88
C HIS A 154 9.98 9.54 3.11
N ASN A 155 10.43 8.84 2.07
CA ASN A 155 11.52 7.88 2.16
C ASN A 155 12.85 8.61 1.98
N THR A 156 13.69 8.48 2.98
CA THR A 156 15.11 8.70 2.78
C THR A 156 15.70 7.51 2.03
N PRO A 157 16.75 7.72 1.20
CA PRO A 157 17.51 6.60 0.66
C PRO A 157 17.93 5.65 1.79
N CYS A 158 17.84 4.34 1.56
CA CYS A 158 18.28 3.36 2.53
C CYS A 158 19.74 2.99 2.28
N TYR A 159 20.58 3.17 3.30
CA TYR A 159 22.03 2.91 3.25
C TYR A 159 22.43 1.59 3.92
N CYS A 160 21.50 0.66 4.13
CA CYS A 160 21.83 -0.65 4.68
C CYS A 160 22.65 -1.50 3.71
N ASP A 161 23.32 -2.52 4.23
CA ASP A 161 24.19 -3.43 3.43
C ASP A 161 23.42 -4.11 2.30
N THR A 162 22.16 -4.47 2.50
CA THR A 162 21.30 -5.05 1.47
C THR A 162 21.09 -4.10 0.29
N CYS A 163 20.77 -2.84 0.58
CA CYS A 163 20.64 -1.80 -0.44
C CYS A 163 21.97 -1.53 -1.16
N ALA A 164 23.06 -1.47 -0.40
CA ALA A 164 24.40 -1.25 -0.95
C ALA A 164 24.81 -2.40 -1.90
N THR A 165 24.51 -3.64 -1.53
CA THR A 165 24.75 -4.81 -2.37
C THR A 165 23.89 -4.76 -3.63
N GLY A 166 22.58 -4.61 -3.50
CA GLY A 166 21.67 -4.52 -4.64
C GLY A 166 22.02 -3.39 -5.60
N PHE A 167 22.44 -2.23 -5.10
CA PHE A 167 22.89 -1.12 -5.93
C PHE A 167 24.18 -1.46 -6.72
N ARG A 168 25.16 -2.12 -6.07
CA ARG A 168 26.37 -2.56 -6.75
C ARG A 168 26.10 -3.60 -7.84
N ASP A 169 25.17 -4.51 -7.59
CA ASP A 169 24.79 -5.53 -8.58
C ASP A 169 24.08 -4.87 -9.77
N TRP A 170 23.15 -3.94 -9.52
CA TRP A 170 22.53 -3.15 -10.57
C TRP A 170 23.55 -2.36 -11.41
N LEU A 171 24.57 -1.76 -10.78
CA LEU A 171 25.65 -1.07 -11.49
C LEU A 171 26.44 -2.04 -12.40
N ARG A 172 26.77 -3.25 -11.90
CA ARG A 172 27.48 -4.28 -12.70
C ARG A 172 26.67 -4.74 -13.90
N GLU A 173 25.37 -4.92 -13.73
CA GLU A 173 24.48 -5.28 -14.83
C GLU A 173 24.36 -4.17 -15.88
N ARG A 174 24.27 -2.93 -15.44
CA ARG A 174 24.08 -1.77 -16.31
C ARG A 174 25.31 -1.38 -17.08
N TYR A 175 26.46 -1.32 -16.43
CA TYR A 175 27.69 -0.76 -16.99
C TYR A 175 28.73 -1.82 -17.35
N ARG A 176 28.58 -3.06 -16.89
CA ARG A 176 29.44 -4.21 -17.16
C ARG A 176 30.90 -4.05 -16.72
N THR A 177 31.54 -2.93 -16.99
CA THR A 177 32.93 -2.62 -16.59
C THR A 177 33.01 -1.36 -15.76
N LEU A 178 34.08 -1.22 -14.95
CA LEU A 178 34.35 0.02 -14.22
C LEU A 178 34.63 1.19 -15.15
N ASP A 179 35.26 0.94 -16.30
CA ASP A 179 35.56 1.98 -17.27
C ASP A 179 34.28 2.56 -17.88
N ASP A 180 33.30 1.70 -18.22
CA ASP A 180 31.98 2.15 -18.69
C ASP A 180 31.23 2.95 -17.62
N LEU A 181 31.30 2.53 -16.35
CA LEU A 181 30.71 3.26 -15.24
C LEU A 181 31.35 4.65 -15.05
N ASN A 182 32.68 4.75 -15.15
CA ASN A 182 33.42 6.00 -14.96
C ASN A 182 33.24 6.99 -16.12
N GLN A 183 32.77 6.54 -17.27
CA GLN A 183 32.51 7.38 -18.45
C GLN A 183 31.06 7.87 -18.51
N ALA A 184 30.15 7.31 -17.69
CA ALA A 184 28.73 7.66 -17.66
C ALA A 184 28.42 8.82 -16.73
#